data_854bef69105c414df83517b086500180
#
_entry.id   854bef69105c414df83517b086500180
#
_cell.length_a   1.000
_cell.length_b   1.000
_cell.length_c   1.000
_cell.angle_alpha   90.00
_cell.angle_beta   90.00
_cell.angle_gamma   90.00
#
_symmetry.space_group_name_H-M   'P 1'
#
loop_
_entity.id
_entity.type
_entity.pdbx_description
1 polymer ?
#
loop_
_entity_poly.entity_id
_entity_poly.type
_entity_poly.pdbx_seq_one_letter_code
_entity_poly.pdbx_strand_id
1 'polypeptide(L)'
;LAKGDYIVSLDIGTSRVRAIIGEQAGNSINVIGVGSADGEGIRHGSIVDIDLTVQSIREAVDHAERMVGIHITSAYVGISGNHIQLQSSHGVVAVSSPDREIGDEDIERVLQQARVVALPPEREIIDVVAKEFIVDGLRGIVDPRGMLGVRLEVDSYLITGSRTAIHNVVRCVERAGIEVANLVLLPMAASTIALSQDERKLGVALVDVGAGATSVSVFNNGALVGTSIIPMGGDYVTHDIAIGLRTQTASAEQVKTRHGCASVNSASDNEKFKIPRIGSSDEMEFTQYDLSTIIEPRMQEIFSLVGKEVEKMGYSQDLPSGYVLHGGVMSMQAAAEIASEELHAPVRVAMPEFLGVRDPSFVNGVGMIGYALRSQLRGNHAEPVASSRPVKTGGGMISRIKDWLRDFI
;
A
#
# COMPACT_ATOMS: atom_id res chain seq x y z
N LEU A 1 -25.52 7.15 -16.27
CA LEU A 1 -24.43 6.18 -16.48
C LEU A 1 -24.99 4.80 -16.13
N ALA A 2 -24.97 3.86 -17.07
CA ALA A 2 -25.28 2.46 -16.78
C ALA A 2 -24.35 2.01 -15.62
N LYS A 3 -24.83 1.10 -14.75
CA LYS A 3 -24.01 0.48 -13.71
C LYS A 3 -22.80 -0.20 -14.38
N GLY A 4 -21.72 0.56 -14.60
CA GLY A 4 -20.41 0.01 -14.93
C GLY A 4 -19.79 -0.55 -13.65
N ASP A 5 -19.11 -1.68 -13.77
CA ASP A 5 -18.37 -2.25 -12.66
C ASP A 5 -17.17 -1.32 -12.35
N TYR A 6 -17.34 -0.41 -11.38
CA TYR A 6 -16.26 0.44 -10.91
C TYR A 6 -15.64 -0.13 -9.64
N ILE A 7 -14.35 0.08 -9.51
CA ILE A 7 -13.57 -0.30 -8.33
C ILE A 7 -13.11 0.98 -7.64
N VAL A 8 -13.30 1.04 -6.34
CA VAL A 8 -12.82 2.13 -5.52
C VAL A 8 -11.65 1.67 -4.68
N SER A 9 -10.56 2.43 -4.70
CA SER A 9 -9.43 2.26 -3.79
C SER A 9 -9.35 3.40 -2.79
N LEU A 10 -8.98 3.08 -1.55
CA LEU A 10 -8.78 4.04 -0.47
C LEU A 10 -7.37 3.89 0.09
N ASP A 11 -6.53 4.89 -0.17
CA ASP A 11 -5.17 5.01 0.34
C ASP A 11 -5.15 6.00 1.52
N ILE A 12 -4.86 5.48 2.71
CA ILE A 12 -4.88 6.22 3.97
C ILE A 12 -3.45 6.56 4.37
N GLY A 13 -2.92 7.66 3.81
CA GLY A 13 -1.55 8.10 4.04
C GLY A 13 -1.42 9.18 5.12
N THR A 14 -0.19 9.39 5.62
CA THR A 14 0.11 10.37 6.68
C THR A 14 -0.20 11.82 6.26
N SER A 15 0.15 12.20 5.03
CA SER A 15 -0.10 13.57 4.53
C SER A 15 -1.44 13.70 3.82
N ARG A 16 -1.88 12.66 3.12
CA ARG A 16 -3.08 12.66 2.29
C ARG A 16 -3.83 11.35 2.40
N VAL A 17 -5.16 11.45 2.51
CA VAL A 17 -6.08 10.35 2.24
C VAL A 17 -6.59 10.51 0.82
N ARG A 18 -6.56 9.44 0.01
CA ARG A 18 -7.00 9.45 -1.38
C ARG A 18 -8.04 8.37 -1.65
N ALA A 19 -9.12 8.74 -2.29
CA ALA A 19 -10.10 7.83 -2.87
C ALA A 19 -10.00 7.90 -4.39
N ILE A 20 -9.75 6.77 -5.06
CA ILE A 20 -9.63 6.71 -6.51
C ILE A 20 -10.69 5.76 -7.05
N ILE A 21 -11.41 6.21 -8.06
CA ILE A 21 -12.44 5.43 -8.74
C ILE A 21 -11.91 5.03 -10.10
N GLY A 22 -11.82 3.73 -10.34
CA GLY A 22 -11.43 3.15 -11.60
C GLY A 22 -12.58 2.37 -12.24
N GLU A 23 -12.69 2.47 -13.55
CA GLU A 23 -13.61 1.70 -14.38
C GLU A 23 -12.82 0.69 -15.21
N GLN A 24 -13.34 -0.53 -15.32
CA GLN A 24 -12.73 -1.52 -16.19
C GLN A 24 -13.09 -1.22 -17.65
N ALA A 25 -12.09 -1.01 -18.48
CA ALA A 25 -12.23 -0.80 -19.92
C ALA A 25 -11.52 -1.94 -20.68
N GLY A 26 -12.22 -3.04 -20.88
CA GLY A 26 -11.62 -4.27 -21.42
C GLY A 26 -10.52 -4.82 -20.51
N ASN A 27 -9.27 -4.83 -21.00
CA ASN A 27 -8.09 -5.28 -20.24
C ASN A 27 -7.32 -4.13 -19.55
N SER A 28 -7.83 -2.90 -19.60
CA SER A 28 -7.21 -1.71 -19.03
C SER A 28 -8.08 -1.10 -17.94
N ILE A 29 -7.46 -0.19 -17.17
CA ILE A 29 -8.11 0.62 -16.15
C ILE A 29 -8.28 2.03 -16.70
N ASN A 30 -9.43 2.64 -16.52
CA ASN A 30 -9.61 4.08 -16.66
C ASN A 30 -9.85 4.68 -15.28
N VAL A 31 -9.04 5.64 -14.87
CA VAL A 31 -9.31 6.43 -13.68
C VAL A 31 -10.36 7.49 -14.04
N ILE A 32 -11.54 7.39 -13.42
CA ILE A 32 -12.68 8.27 -13.69
C ILE A 32 -12.94 9.28 -12.60
N GLY A 33 -12.42 9.07 -11.40
CA GLY A 33 -12.58 9.97 -10.26
C GLY A 33 -11.45 9.90 -9.27
N VAL A 34 -11.11 11.04 -8.68
CA VAL A 34 -10.10 11.17 -7.63
C VAL A 34 -10.60 12.14 -6.57
N GLY A 35 -10.60 11.70 -5.34
CA GLY A 35 -10.81 12.55 -4.18
C GLY A 35 -9.58 12.55 -3.28
N SER A 36 -9.28 13.68 -2.69
CA SER A 36 -8.14 13.82 -1.77
C SER A 36 -8.50 14.74 -0.62
N ALA A 37 -8.04 14.39 0.57
CA ALA A 37 -8.13 15.20 1.78
C ALA A 37 -6.79 15.18 2.52
N ASP A 38 -6.57 16.13 3.42
CA ASP A 38 -5.40 16.10 4.31
C ASP A 38 -5.50 14.90 5.26
N GLY A 39 -4.37 14.24 5.51
CA GLY A 39 -4.29 13.06 6.36
C GLY A 39 -4.20 13.47 7.83
N GLU A 40 -5.33 13.77 8.46
CA GLU A 40 -5.36 14.06 9.90
C GLU A 40 -5.55 12.78 10.72
N GLY A 41 -4.99 12.76 11.94
CA GLY A 41 -5.08 11.58 12.82
C GLY A 41 -4.17 10.41 12.43
N ILE A 42 -3.23 10.60 11.50
CA ILE A 42 -2.31 9.58 11.02
C ILE A 42 -0.88 10.06 11.21
N ARG A 43 -0.02 9.24 11.84
CA ARG A 43 1.41 9.52 12.01
C ARG A 43 2.25 8.30 11.68
N HIS A 44 3.30 8.48 10.90
CA HIS A 44 4.22 7.41 10.47
C HIS A 44 3.50 6.15 9.95
N GLY A 45 2.40 6.35 9.19
CA GLY A 45 1.59 5.27 8.65
C GLY A 45 0.69 4.55 9.68
N SER A 46 0.54 5.08 10.90
CA SER A 46 -0.32 4.53 11.95
C SER A 46 -1.43 5.50 12.35
N ILE A 47 -2.63 4.98 12.60
CA ILE A 47 -3.76 5.78 13.09
C ILE A 47 -3.52 6.10 14.57
N VAL A 48 -3.47 7.39 14.89
CA VAL A 48 -3.31 7.93 16.25
C VAL A 48 -4.56 8.62 16.74
N ASP A 49 -5.45 9.04 15.84
CA ASP A 49 -6.77 9.61 16.16
C ASP A 49 -7.81 9.10 15.17
N ILE A 50 -8.78 8.33 15.69
CA ILE A 50 -9.81 7.69 14.87
C ILE A 50 -10.78 8.73 14.29
N ASP A 51 -11.20 9.73 15.08
CA ASP A 51 -12.23 10.68 14.65
C ASP A 51 -11.72 11.62 13.57
N LEU A 52 -10.50 12.10 13.69
CA LEU A 52 -9.84 12.89 12.64
C LEU A 52 -9.62 12.06 11.37
N THR A 53 -9.17 10.80 11.50
CA THR A 53 -9.00 9.92 10.35
C THR A 53 -10.32 9.63 9.63
N VAL A 54 -11.42 9.43 10.37
CA VAL A 54 -12.77 9.25 9.79
C VAL A 54 -13.19 10.49 9.00
N GLN A 55 -12.91 11.69 9.52
CA GLN A 55 -13.21 12.94 8.82
C GLN A 55 -12.42 13.05 7.51
N SER A 56 -11.11 12.79 7.53
CA SER A 56 -10.25 12.79 6.33
C SER A 56 -10.75 11.80 5.28
N ILE A 57 -11.16 10.59 5.70
CA ILE A 57 -11.71 9.57 4.79
C ILE A 57 -13.01 10.08 4.14
N ARG A 58 -13.95 10.62 4.93
CA ARG A 58 -15.21 11.15 4.40
C ARG A 58 -14.98 12.26 3.39
N GLU A 59 -14.10 13.21 3.71
CA GLU A 59 -13.78 14.32 2.83
C GLU A 59 -13.18 13.84 1.50
N ALA A 60 -12.24 12.88 1.53
CA ALA A 60 -11.67 12.30 0.33
C ALA A 60 -12.72 11.57 -0.52
N VAL A 61 -13.60 10.80 0.12
CA VAL A 61 -14.70 10.08 -0.55
C VAL A 61 -15.70 11.06 -1.16
N ASP A 62 -16.15 12.07 -0.41
CA ASP A 62 -17.07 13.10 -0.88
C ASP A 62 -16.52 13.87 -2.10
N HIS A 63 -15.18 14.11 -2.14
CA HIS A 63 -14.54 14.72 -3.28
C HIS A 63 -14.59 13.82 -4.51
N ALA A 64 -14.32 12.51 -4.36
CA ALA A 64 -14.39 11.55 -5.46
C ALA A 64 -15.82 11.36 -5.96
N GLU A 65 -16.81 11.25 -5.07
CA GLU A 65 -18.23 11.14 -5.39
C GLU A 65 -18.74 12.33 -6.20
N ARG A 66 -18.40 13.55 -5.76
CA ARG A 66 -18.78 14.79 -6.47
C ARG A 66 -18.19 14.88 -7.88
N MET A 67 -16.97 14.35 -8.07
CA MET A 67 -16.31 14.37 -9.37
C MET A 67 -17.02 13.50 -10.40
N VAL A 68 -17.54 12.34 -9.99
CA VAL A 68 -18.11 11.32 -10.89
C VAL A 68 -19.64 11.31 -10.84
N GLY A 69 -20.24 11.79 -9.76
CA GLY A 69 -21.70 11.77 -9.56
C GLY A 69 -22.24 10.38 -9.15
N ILE A 70 -21.41 9.57 -8.50
CA ILE A 70 -21.80 8.25 -7.97
C ILE A 70 -21.70 8.25 -6.44
N HIS A 71 -22.36 7.27 -5.80
CA HIS A 71 -22.23 7.04 -4.36
C HIS A 71 -21.37 5.82 -4.10
N ILE A 72 -20.33 6.01 -3.28
CA ILE A 72 -19.35 4.97 -2.93
C ILE A 72 -19.87 4.22 -1.69
N THR A 73 -20.11 2.93 -1.83
CA THR A 73 -20.57 2.06 -0.74
C THR A 73 -19.50 1.15 -0.21
N SER A 74 -18.51 0.80 -1.04
CA SER A 74 -17.41 -0.09 -0.67
C SER A 74 -16.10 0.30 -1.34
N ALA A 75 -14.96 -0.06 -0.72
CA ALA A 75 -13.63 0.25 -1.25
C ALA A 75 -12.61 -0.85 -0.90
N TYR A 76 -11.62 -1.01 -1.77
CA TYR A 76 -10.37 -1.70 -1.46
C TYR A 76 -9.50 -0.76 -0.63
N VAL A 77 -9.03 -1.23 0.53
CA VAL A 77 -8.31 -0.39 1.48
C VAL A 77 -6.86 -0.81 1.56
N GLY A 78 -5.96 0.15 1.34
CA GLY A 78 -4.53 -0.07 1.43
C GLY A 78 -4.05 -0.19 2.87
N ILE A 79 -3.18 -1.16 3.12
CA ILE A 79 -2.49 -1.31 4.40
C ILE A 79 -0.98 -1.41 4.20
N SER A 80 -0.26 -0.77 5.09
CA SER A 80 1.19 -0.89 5.27
C SER A 80 1.53 -0.64 6.74
N GLY A 81 2.76 -0.83 7.13
CA GLY A 81 3.19 -0.52 8.50
C GLY A 81 4.26 -1.48 8.99
N ASN A 82 4.97 -1.07 10.04
CA ASN A 82 6.02 -1.87 10.70
C ASN A 82 5.49 -3.14 11.40
N HIS A 83 4.16 -3.25 11.52
CA HIS A 83 3.49 -4.43 12.08
C HIS A 83 3.30 -5.57 11.07
N ILE A 84 3.58 -5.33 9.78
CA ILE A 84 3.47 -6.33 8.72
C ILE A 84 4.67 -7.27 8.78
N GLN A 85 4.42 -8.57 8.66
CA GLN A 85 5.45 -9.62 8.60
C GLN A 85 5.10 -10.64 7.53
N LEU A 86 6.12 -11.13 6.84
CA LEU A 86 6.03 -12.24 5.92
C LEU A 86 6.53 -13.51 6.62
N GLN A 87 5.72 -14.54 6.62
CA GLN A 87 6.04 -15.85 7.18
C GLN A 87 5.91 -16.91 6.10
N SER A 88 6.93 -17.74 5.88
CA SER A 88 6.82 -18.86 4.96
C SER A 88 5.78 -19.86 5.46
N SER A 89 4.96 -20.34 4.53
CA SER A 89 3.96 -21.38 4.78
C SER A 89 3.91 -22.35 3.61
N HIS A 90 3.46 -23.56 3.90
CA HIS A 90 3.33 -24.64 2.95
C HIS A 90 1.95 -25.27 3.09
N GLY A 91 1.25 -25.44 1.96
CA GLY A 91 -0.04 -26.10 1.91
C GLY A 91 0.02 -27.35 1.02
N VAL A 92 -0.77 -28.36 1.33
CA VAL A 92 -0.86 -29.62 0.56
C VAL A 92 -2.31 -30.07 0.51
N VAL A 93 -2.77 -30.42 -0.69
CA VAL A 93 -4.08 -31.04 -0.91
C VAL A 93 -4.01 -32.15 -1.95
N ALA A 94 -4.94 -33.09 -1.88
CA ALA A 94 -5.18 -34.02 -2.97
C ALA A 94 -6.08 -33.34 -4.02
N VAL A 95 -5.79 -33.57 -5.30
CA VAL A 95 -6.63 -33.09 -6.40
C VAL A 95 -7.97 -33.81 -6.36
N SER A 96 -9.07 -33.02 -6.38
CA SER A 96 -10.44 -33.55 -6.16
C SER A 96 -11.11 -34.06 -7.41
N SER A 97 -10.67 -33.60 -8.59
CA SER A 97 -11.25 -33.95 -9.87
C SER A 97 -11.07 -35.45 -10.19
N PRO A 98 -12.12 -36.15 -10.70
CA PRO A 98 -12.00 -37.57 -11.08
C PRO A 98 -10.99 -37.82 -12.20
N ASP A 99 -10.77 -36.88 -13.10
CA ASP A 99 -9.80 -36.91 -14.20
C ASP A 99 -8.43 -36.40 -13.80
N ARG A 100 -8.28 -35.98 -12.52
CA ARG A 100 -7.04 -35.44 -11.92
C ARG A 100 -6.57 -34.13 -12.54
N GLU A 101 -7.42 -33.41 -13.25
CA GLU A 101 -7.11 -32.09 -13.75
C GLU A 101 -7.26 -31.06 -12.60
N ILE A 102 -6.22 -30.25 -12.40
CA ILE A 102 -6.19 -29.22 -11.34
C ILE A 102 -7.03 -28.03 -11.79
N GLY A 103 -8.05 -27.72 -11.01
CA GLY A 103 -8.95 -26.57 -11.20
C GLY A 103 -8.75 -25.46 -10.19
N ASP A 104 -9.56 -24.40 -10.32
CA ASP A 104 -9.55 -23.27 -9.38
C ASP A 104 -9.88 -23.70 -7.93
N GLU A 105 -10.78 -24.65 -7.74
CA GLU A 105 -11.13 -25.19 -6.42
C GLU A 105 -9.94 -25.83 -5.70
N ASP A 106 -9.08 -26.54 -6.43
CA ASP A 106 -7.88 -27.17 -5.86
C ASP A 106 -6.86 -26.11 -5.44
N ILE A 107 -6.70 -25.05 -6.25
CA ILE A 107 -5.84 -23.92 -5.94
C ILE A 107 -6.35 -23.19 -4.71
N GLU A 108 -7.66 -22.95 -4.63
CA GLU A 108 -8.26 -22.29 -3.48
C GLU A 108 -8.09 -23.13 -2.20
N ARG A 109 -8.32 -24.43 -2.26
CA ARG A 109 -8.12 -25.35 -1.13
C ARG A 109 -6.67 -25.41 -0.67
N VAL A 110 -5.67 -25.44 -1.59
CA VAL A 110 -4.26 -25.50 -1.19
C VAL A 110 -3.80 -24.19 -0.57
N LEU A 111 -4.31 -23.04 -1.03
CA LEU A 111 -4.07 -21.73 -0.43
C LEU A 111 -4.75 -21.61 0.94
N GLN A 112 -5.97 -22.13 1.10
CA GLN A 112 -6.65 -22.19 2.41
C GLN A 112 -5.89 -23.10 3.38
N GLN A 113 -5.38 -24.23 2.91
CA GLN A 113 -4.53 -25.10 3.74
C GLN A 113 -3.25 -24.38 4.22
N ALA A 114 -2.64 -23.58 3.37
CA ALA A 114 -1.48 -22.76 3.74
C ALA A 114 -1.80 -21.70 4.81
N ARG A 115 -3.07 -21.31 4.99
CA ARG A 115 -3.53 -20.39 6.06
C ARG A 115 -3.63 -21.07 7.44
N VAL A 116 -3.62 -22.39 7.50
CA VAL A 116 -3.77 -23.14 8.76
C VAL A 116 -2.46 -23.15 9.52
N VAL A 117 -2.15 -22.03 10.17
CA VAL A 117 -0.94 -21.82 10.96
C VAL A 117 -1.30 -21.24 12.32
N ALA A 118 -0.63 -21.70 13.38
CA ALA A 118 -0.78 -21.11 14.70
C ALA A 118 -0.13 -19.72 14.73
N LEU A 119 -0.94 -18.70 14.90
CA LEU A 119 -0.49 -17.32 15.05
C LEU A 119 -0.63 -16.85 16.50
N PRO A 120 0.25 -15.93 16.97
CA PRO A 120 0.02 -15.20 18.20
C PRO A 120 -1.36 -14.49 18.18
N PRO A 121 -2.07 -14.37 19.33
CA PRO A 121 -3.41 -13.80 19.39
C PRO A 121 -3.52 -12.35 18.90
N GLU A 122 -2.43 -11.61 18.99
CA GLU A 122 -2.31 -10.21 18.56
C GLU A 122 -2.11 -10.04 17.05
N ARG A 123 -1.95 -11.13 16.31
CA ARG A 123 -1.73 -11.12 14.87
C ARG A 123 -2.89 -11.76 14.10
N GLU A 124 -3.08 -11.33 12.87
CA GLU A 124 -4.02 -11.93 11.94
C GLU A 124 -3.43 -12.01 10.53
N ILE A 125 -3.96 -12.91 9.72
CA ILE A 125 -3.57 -13.08 8.32
C ILE A 125 -4.30 -12.03 7.49
N ILE A 126 -3.52 -11.28 6.72
CA ILE A 126 -4.02 -10.31 5.76
C ILE A 126 -4.21 -10.99 4.41
N ASP A 127 -3.18 -11.71 3.94
CA ASP A 127 -3.18 -12.36 2.63
C ASP A 127 -2.22 -13.55 2.59
N VAL A 128 -2.37 -14.38 1.54
CA VAL A 128 -1.47 -15.49 1.21
C VAL A 128 -0.99 -15.32 -0.23
N VAL A 129 0.32 -15.19 -0.39
CA VAL A 129 0.94 -15.03 -1.70
C VAL A 129 1.71 -16.30 -2.07
N ALA A 130 1.24 -16.99 -3.11
CA ALA A 130 1.95 -18.16 -3.64
C ALA A 130 3.32 -17.73 -4.21
N LYS A 131 4.36 -18.48 -3.85
CA LYS A 131 5.71 -18.38 -4.42
C LYS A 131 5.82 -19.29 -5.62
N GLU A 132 5.47 -20.57 -5.43
CA GLU A 132 5.42 -21.58 -6.44
C GLU A 132 4.38 -22.64 -6.07
N PHE A 133 3.86 -23.31 -7.07
CA PHE A 133 3.11 -24.54 -6.91
C PHE A 133 3.99 -25.75 -7.21
N ILE A 134 3.61 -26.88 -6.61
CA ILE A 134 4.32 -28.16 -6.78
C ILE A 134 3.26 -29.20 -7.11
N VAL A 135 3.38 -29.88 -8.26
CA VAL A 135 2.46 -30.94 -8.68
C VAL A 135 3.22 -32.27 -8.72
N ASP A 136 2.79 -33.22 -7.90
CA ASP A 136 3.42 -34.54 -7.76
C ASP A 136 4.97 -34.49 -7.60
N GLY A 137 5.46 -33.45 -6.89
CA GLY A 137 6.88 -33.22 -6.65
C GLY A 137 7.59 -32.36 -7.71
N LEU A 138 6.96 -32.02 -8.82
CA LEU A 138 7.50 -31.09 -9.81
C LEU A 138 7.37 -29.65 -9.29
N ARG A 139 8.49 -28.97 -9.06
CA ARG A 139 8.59 -27.60 -8.54
C ARG A 139 8.62 -26.54 -9.64
N GLY A 140 8.51 -25.25 -9.23
CA GLY A 140 8.66 -24.10 -10.12
C GLY A 140 7.42 -23.79 -10.97
N ILE A 141 6.26 -24.36 -10.62
CA ILE A 141 5.02 -24.12 -11.36
C ILE A 141 4.42 -22.80 -10.90
N VAL A 142 4.16 -21.91 -11.86
CA VAL A 142 3.56 -20.58 -11.61
C VAL A 142 2.03 -20.66 -11.62
N ASP A 143 1.46 -21.45 -12.53
CA ASP A 143 0.02 -21.70 -12.62
C ASP A 143 -0.22 -23.18 -12.91
N PRO A 144 -0.80 -23.93 -11.97
CA PRO A 144 -1.02 -25.37 -12.13
C PRO A 144 -2.33 -25.72 -12.83
N ARG A 145 -3.17 -24.73 -13.24
CA ARG A 145 -4.47 -24.99 -13.89
C ARG A 145 -4.32 -25.80 -15.17
N GLY A 146 -5.19 -26.81 -15.34
CA GLY A 146 -5.16 -27.71 -16.48
C GLY A 146 -4.05 -28.76 -16.44
N MET A 147 -3.16 -28.73 -15.43
CA MET A 147 -2.18 -29.80 -15.24
C MET A 147 -2.85 -31.03 -14.62
N LEU A 148 -2.35 -32.22 -14.98
CA LEU A 148 -2.78 -33.46 -14.35
C LEU A 148 -1.88 -33.79 -13.17
N GLY A 149 -2.48 -34.16 -12.05
CA GLY A 149 -1.73 -34.52 -10.83
C GLY A 149 -2.63 -35.12 -9.76
N VAL A 150 -2.02 -35.81 -8.82
CA VAL A 150 -2.70 -36.40 -7.65
C VAL A 150 -2.59 -35.48 -6.42
N ARG A 151 -1.45 -34.80 -6.30
CA ARG A 151 -1.10 -33.98 -5.16
C ARG A 151 -0.69 -32.58 -5.63
N LEU A 152 -1.41 -31.58 -5.15
CA LEU A 152 -1.07 -30.18 -5.33
C LEU A 152 -0.53 -29.61 -4.02
N GLU A 153 0.65 -28.98 -4.10
CA GLU A 153 1.28 -28.27 -2.98
C GLU A 153 1.52 -26.81 -3.38
N VAL A 154 1.61 -25.93 -2.39
CA VAL A 154 1.99 -24.53 -2.56
C VAL A 154 3.03 -24.14 -1.52
N ASP A 155 4.15 -23.59 -1.96
CA ASP A 155 5.03 -22.78 -1.13
C ASP A 155 4.56 -21.34 -1.22
N SER A 156 4.33 -20.69 -0.09
CA SER A 156 3.70 -19.37 -0.01
C SER A 156 4.32 -18.50 1.09
N TYR A 157 4.03 -17.20 1.02
CA TYR A 157 4.17 -16.28 2.14
C TYR A 157 2.80 -15.95 2.72
N LEU A 158 2.65 -16.15 4.03
CA LEU A 158 1.57 -15.54 4.81
C LEU A 158 1.96 -14.10 5.13
N ILE A 159 1.13 -13.18 4.72
CA ILE A 159 1.21 -11.77 5.12
C ILE A 159 0.38 -11.61 6.37
N THR A 160 1.03 -11.30 7.48
CA THR A 160 0.36 -11.13 8.78
C THR A 160 0.59 -9.72 9.30
N GLY A 161 -0.36 -9.21 10.08
CA GLY A 161 -0.28 -7.89 10.69
C GLY A 161 -0.81 -7.85 12.11
N SER A 162 -0.58 -6.73 12.80
CA SER A 162 -1.18 -6.49 14.11
C SER A 162 -2.69 -6.37 13.98
N ARG A 163 -3.43 -7.23 14.69
CA ARG A 163 -4.90 -7.20 14.72
C ARG A 163 -5.44 -5.82 15.11
N THR A 164 -4.85 -5.19 16.11
CA THR A 164 -5.28 -3.86 16.57
C THR A 164 -5.08 -2.80 15.48
N ALA A 165 -3.94 -2.81 14.78
CA ALA A 165 -3.66 -1.84 13.72
C ALA A 165 -4.63 -2.02 12.55
N ILE A 166 -4.86 -3.26 12.12
CA ILE A 166 -5.79 -3.59 11.03
C ILE A 166 -7.22 -3.20 11.41
N HIS A 167 -7.68 -3.59 12.60
CA HIS A 167 -9.04 -3.26 13.07
C HIS A 167 -9.26 -1.75 13.22
N ASN A 168 -8.23 -0.97 13.57
CA ASN A 168 -8.34 0.50 13.60
C ASN A 168 -8.58 1.06 12.20
N VAL A 169 -7.87 0.55 11.18
CA VAL A 169 -8.09 0.97 9.78
C VAL A 169 -9.52 0.61 9.34
N VAL A 170 -9.92 -0.65 9.51
CA VAL A 170 -11.27 -1.12 9.16
C VAL A 170 -12.33 -0.27 9.86
N ARG A 171 -12.18 -0.05 11.17
CA ARG A 171 -13.11 0.77 11.97
C ARG A 171 -13.24 2.21 11.48
N CYS A 172 -12.13 2.84 11.05
CA CYS A 172 -12.19 4.19 10.50
C CYS A 172 -12.98 4.22 9.19
N VAL A 173 -12.75 3.26 8.30
CA VAL A 173 -13.44 3.16 7.01
C VAL A 173 -14.92 2.88 7.19
N GLU A 174 -15.29 1.91 8.06
CA GLU A 174 -16.69 1.59 8.36
C GLU A 174 -17.42 2.77 9.04
N ARG A 175 -16.77 3.49 9.96
CA ARG A 175 -17.32 4.70 10.57
C ARG A 175 -17.45 5.87 9.59
N ALA A 176 -16.67 5.88 8.52
CA ALA A 176 -16.86 6.81 7.42
C ALA A 176 -18.09 6.48 6.56
N GLY A 177 -18.68 5.29 6.73
CA GLY A 177 -19.85 4.83 5.98
C GLY A 177 -19.51 3.94 4.78
N ILE A 178 -18.26 3.49 4.66
CA ILE A 178 -17.74 2.70 3.54
C ILE A 178 -17.51 1.26 4.02
N GLU A 179 -17.99 0.28 3.28
CA GLU A 179 -17.68 -1.13 3.50
C GLU A 179 -16.26 -1.45 2.99
N VAL A 180 -15.50 -2.22 3.77
CA VAL A 180 -14.18 -2.69 3.33
C VAL A 180 -14.37 -3.93 2.45
N ALA A 181 -14.27 -3.75 1.14
CA ALA A 181 -14.37 -4.85 0.18
C ALA A 181 -13.20 -5.83 0.32
N ASN A 182 -11.99 -5.31 0.50
CA ASN A 182 -10.79 -6.09 0.78
C ASN A 182 -9.69 -5.19 1.36
N LEU A 183 -8.77 -5.80 2.14
CA LEU A 183 -7.52 -5.17 2.58
C LEU A 183 -6.41 -5.57 1.61
N VAL A 184 -5.65 -4.60 1.13
CA VAL A 184 -4.59 -4.82 0.15
C VAL A 184 -3.26 -4.33 0.70
N LEU A 185 -2.25 -5.18 0.72
CA LEU A 185 -0.89 -4.77 1.08
C LEU A 185 -0.36 -3.80 0.02
N LEU A 186 -0.02 -2.56 0.42
CA LEU A 186 0.35 -1.50 -0.52
C LEU A 186 1.51 -1.85 -1.46
N PRO A 187 2.62 -2.49 -1.03
CA PRO A 187 3.66 -2.94 -1.96
C PRO A 187 3.16 -3.91 -3.04
N MET A 188 2.22 -4.80 -2.70
CA MET A 188 1.62 -5.71 -3.68
C MET A 188 0.78 -4.94 -4.69
N ALA A 189 -0.03 -3.99 -4.21
CA ALA A 189 -0.80 -3.09 -5.06
C ALA A 189 0.10 -2.29 -5.99
N ALA A 190 1.05 -1.53 -5.43
CA ALA A 190 1.99 -0.69 -6.17
C ALA A 190 2.76 -1.49 -7.24
N SER A 191 3.20 -2.72 -6.92
CA SER A 191 3.93 -3.57 -7.86
C SER A 191 3.15 -3.89 -9.14
N THR A 192 1.81 -3.79 -9.13
CA THR A 192 0.98 -4.12 -10.30
C THR A 192 1.14 -3.15 -11.46
N ILE A 193 1.47 -1.89 -11.15
CA ILE A 193 1.65 -0.80 -12.11
C ILE A 193 3.08 -0.26 -12.15
N ALA A 194 3.82 -0.38 -11.04
CA ALA A 194 5.16 0.17 -10.92
C ALA A 194 6.25 -0.77 -11.47
N LEU A 195 6.03 -2.09 -11.47
CA LEU A 195 7.03 -3.08 -11.82
C LEU A 195 6.63 -3.91 -13.04
N SER A 196 7.57 -4.11 -13.96
CA SER A 196 7.45 -5.08 -15.03
C SER A 196 7.60 -6.52 -14.49
N GLN A 197 7.23 -7.52 -15.30
CA GLN A 197 7.42 -8.93 -14.95
C GLN A 197 8.91 -9.29 -14.82
N ASP A 198 9.74 -8.72 -15.69
CA ASP A 198 11.17 -9.02 -15.70
C ASP A 198 11.87 -8.43 -14.48
N GLU A 199 11.56 -7.17 -14.09
CA GLU A 199 12.09 -6.58 -12.87
C GLU A 199 11.75 -7.42 -11.63
N ARG A 200 10.49 -7.90 -11.51
CA ARG A 200 10.10 -8.78 -10.41
C ARG A 200 10.81 -10.12 -10.42
N LYS A 201 11.11 -10.68 -11.60
CA LYS A 201 11.82 -11.96 -11.72
C LYS A 201 13.30 -11.83 -11.41
N LEU A 202 13.94 -10.77 -11.92
CA LEU A 202 15.38 -10.54 -11.79
C LEU A 202 15.80 -10.07 -10.40
N GLY A 203 14.92 -9.41 -9.69
CA GLY A 203 15.18 -8.80 -8.39
C GLY A 203 15.19 -7.28 -8.44
N VAL A 204 14.27 -6.67 -7.66
CA VAL A 204 14.06 -5.22 -7.60
C VAL A 204 13.61 -4.80 -6.20
N ALA A 205 14.06 -3.64 -5.73
CA ALA A 205 13.49 -2.99 -4.57
C ALA A 205 12.44 -1.96 -5.02
N LEU A 206 11.21 -2.09 -4.52
CA LEU A 206 10.15 -1.11 -4.66
C LEU A 206 10.09 -0.27 -3.39
N VAL A 207 10.26 1.04 -3.52
CA VAL A 207 10.36 1.95 -2.39
C VAL A 207 9.31 3.05 -2.49
N ASP A 208 8.48 3.18 -1.47
CA ASP A 208 7.49 4.24 -1.32
C ASP A 208 8.02 5.29 -0.33
N VAL A 209 8.40 6.46 -0.84
CA VAL A 209 8.87 7.57 0.00
C VAL A 209 7.69 8.49 0.29
N GLY A 210 6.97 8.17 1.37
CA GLY A 210 5.82 8.93 1.85
C GLY A 210 6.20 10.14 2.70
N ALA A 211 5.19 10.80 3.28
CA ALA A 211 5.41 11.92 4.19
C ALA A 211 5.95 11.44 5.56
N GLY A 212 5.26 10.53 6.21
CA GLY A 212 5.61 10.09 7.56
C GLY A 212 6.51 8.87 7.64
N ALA A 213 6.66 8.11 6.56
CA ALA A 213 7.44 6.87 6.54
C ALA A 213 7.89 6.53 5.11
N THR A 214 8.95 5.72 5.02
CA THR A 214 9.43 5.12 3.77
C THR A 214 9.27 3.60 3.85
N SER A 215 8.51 3.02 2.91
CA SER A 215 8.33 1.58 2.79
C SER A 215 9.33 1.00 1.80
N VAL A 216 10.01 -0.07 2.18
CA VAL A 216 10.98 -0.78 1.35
C VAL A 216 10.50 -2.21 1.16
N SER A 217 10.34 -2.64 -0.09
CA SER A 217 9.85 -3.98 -0.41
C SER A 217 10.68 -4.60 -1.53
N VAL A 218 11.15 -5.81 -1.31
CA VAL A 218 12.00 -6.53 -2.27
C VAL A 218 11.17 -7.60 -2.97
N PHE A 219 11.23 -7.57 -4.31
CA PHE A 219 10.66 -8.61 -5.17
C PHE A 219 11.80 -9.39 -5.81
N ASN A 220 11.68 -10.71 -5.80
CA ASN A 220 12.64 -11.61 -6.44
C ASN A 220 11.91 -12.89 -6.88
N ASN A 221 12.31 -13.47 -8.02
CA ASN A 221 11.64 -14.64 -8.63
C ASN A 221 10.12 -14.45 -8.79
N GLY A 222 9.69 -13.21 -9.05
CA GLY A 222 8.28 -12.84 -9.26
C GLY A 222 7.46 -12.62 -7.98
N ALA A 223 8.01 -12.92 -6.79
CA ALA A 223 7.32 -12.84 -5.51
C ALA A 223 7.86 -11.69 -4.64
N LEU A 224 7.00 -11.17 -3.74
CA LEU A 224 7.43 -10.31 -2.63
C LEU A 224 8.18 -11.16 -1.62
N VAL A 225 9.47 -10.89 -1.38
CA VAL A 225 10.33 -11.69 -0.49
C VAL A 225 10.72 -10.98 0.80
N GLY A 226 10.54 -9.67 0.87
CA GLY A 226 10.80 -8.88 2.06
C GLY A 226 10.06 -7.54 2.03
N THR A 227 9.68 -7.04 3.20
CA THR A 227 9.15 -5.69 3.36
C THR A 227 9.55 -5.12 4.71
N SER A 228 9.88 -3.84 4.74
CA SER A 228 10.24 -3.09 5.96
C SER A 228 9.72 -1.66 5.86
N ILE A 229 9.58 -1.00 7.01
CA ILE A 229 9.20 0.41 7.11
C ILE A 229 10.27 1.16 7.89
N ILE A 230 10.75 2.21 7.29
CA ILE A 230 11.59 3.23 7.92
C ILE A 230 10.64 4.34 8.41
N PRO A 231 10.57 4.66 9.71
CA PRO A 231 9.67 5.69 10.24
C PRO A 231 10.21 7.10 9.96
N MET A 232 10.63 7.34 8.73
CA MET A 232 11.20 8.60 8.22
C MET A 232 10.72 8.83 6.80
N GLY A 233 10.35 10.08 6.47
CA GLY A 233 9.89 10.48 5.15
C GLY A 233 9.92 12.01 5.00
N GLY A 234 9.09 12.55 4.12
CA GLY A 234 9.06 13.97 3.77
C GLY A 234 8.78 14.93 4.93
N ASP A 235 8.14 14.48 6.01
CA ASP A 235 7.89 15.30 7.20
C ASP A 235 9.18 15.69 7.92
N TYR A 236 10.20 14.81 7.87
CA TYR A 236 11.52 15.13 8.41
C TYR A 236 12.23 16.19 7.58
N VAL A 237 12.10 16.14 6.25
CA VAL A 237 12.59 17.22 5.36
C VAL A 237 11.90 18.53 5.70
N THR A 238 10.58 18.52 5.87
CA THR A 238 9.81 19.72 6.25
C THR A 238 10.26 20.27 7.61
N HIS A 239 10.52 19.39 8.57
CA HIS A 239 11.00 19.76 9.89
C HIS A 239 12.37 20.43 9.84
N ASP A 240 13.31 19.88 9.06
CA ASP A 240 14.64 20.44 8.90
C ASP A 240 14.58 21.83 8.22
N ILE A 241 13.71 22.00 7.22
CA ILE A 241 13.45 23.29 6.58
C ILE A 241 12.89 24.29 7.60
N ALA A 242 11.92 23.87 8.41
CA ALA A 242 11.32 24.74 9.45
C ALA A 242 12.36 25.25 10.44
N ILE A 243 13.29 24.37 10.86
CA ILE A 243 14.42 24.74 11.75
C ILE A 243 15.41 25.64 11.04
N GLY A 244 15.89 25.21 9.86
CA GLY A 244 16.95 25.90 9.10
C GLY A 244 16.54 27.32 8.69
N LEU A 245 15.32 27.50 8.22
CA LEU A 245 14.77 28.81 7.82
C LEU A 245 14.06 29.54 8.96
N ARG A 246 13.93 28.92 10.15
CA ARG A 246 13.21 29.45 11.33
C ARG A 246 11.78 29.89 11.00
N THR A 247 11.06 29.05 10.30
CA THR A 247 9.69 29.31 9.84
C THR A 247 8.68 28.29 10.42
N GLN A 248 7.39 28.54 10.21
CA GLN A 248 6.33 27.62 10.61
C GLN A 248 6.36 26.36 9.71
N THR A 249 6.01 25.19 10.28
CA THR A 249 5.97 23.92 9.58
C THR A 249 5.09 23.96 8.31
N ALA A 250 3.95 24.65 8.36
CA ALA A 250 3.08 24.82 7.20
C ALA A 250 3.76 25.60 6.06
N SER A 251 4.51 26.66 6.40
CA SER A 251 5.26 27.44 5.42
C SER A 251 6.45 26.63 4.88
N ALA A 252 7.13 25.86 5.72
CA ALA A 252 8.20 24.95 5.31
C ALA A 252 7.71 23.90 4.32
N GLU A 253 6.52 23.28 4.57
CA GLU A 253 5.90 22.33 3.67
C GLU A 253 5.54 22.95 2.30
N GLN A 254 5.00 24.17 2.30
CA GLN A 254 4.70 24.89 1.07
C GLN A 254 5.96 25.18 0.24
N VAL A 255 7.05 25.60 0.91
CA VAL A 255 8.32 25.88 0.22
C VAL A 255 8.95 24.59 -0.29
N LYS A 256 8.96 23.52 0.50
CA LYS A 256 9.43 22.20 0.08
C LYS A 256 8.70 21.72 -1.18
N THR A 257 7.39 21.82 -1.21
CA THR A 257 6.58 21.31 -2.35
C THR A 257 6.69 22.18 -3.59
N ARG A 258 6.95 23.50 -3.46
CA ARG A 258 7.00 24.42 -4.59
C ARG A 258 8.42 24.59 -5.15
N HIS A 259 9.42 24.67 -4.28
CA HIS A 259 10.78 25.05 -4.60
C HIS A 259 11.83 23.98 -4.22
N GLY A 260 11.39 22.85 -3.66
CA GLY A 260 12.30 21.79 -3.22
C GLY A 260 13.09 21.19 -4.36
N CYS A 261 14.41 21.12 -4.17
CA CYS A 261 15.33 20.36 -5.01
C CYS A 261 16.19 19.50 -4.08
N ALA A 262 16.27 18.20 -4.35
CA ALA A 262 16.97 17.25 -3.50
C ALA A 262 18.50 17.31 -3.65
N SER A 263 19.01 17.92 -4.73
CA SER A 263 20.44 18.03 -5.01
C SER A 263 20.87 19.49 -5.05
N VAL A 264 21.90 19.83 -4.29
CA VAL A 264 22.55 21.16 -4.32
C VAL A 264 23.12 21.46 -5.70
N ASN A 265 23.65 20.44 -6.39
CA ASN A 265 24.23 20.60 -7.72
C ASN A 265 23.18 20.91 -8.81
N SER A 266 21.94 20.50 -8.62
CA SER A 266 20.81 20.69 -9.54
C SER A 266 19.94 21.90 -9.17
N ALA A 267 20.24 22.55 -8.03
CA ALA A 267 19.49 23.69 -7.52
C ALA A 267 19.90 25.01 -8.19
N SER A 268 18.94 25.93 -8.31
CA SER A 268 19.14 27.23 -8.94
C SER A 268 19.28 28.37 -7.91
N ASP A 269 20.34 29.19 -8.06
CA ASP A 269 20.50 30.43 -7.30
C ASP A 269 19.55 31.55 -7.79
N ASN A 270 19.01 31.40 -9.00
CA ASN A 270 18.12 32.40 -9.59
C ASN A 270 16.64 32.21 -9.16
N GLU A 271 16.29 31.03 -8.69
CA GLU A 271 14.94 30.75 -8.18
C GLU A 271 14.86 31.20 -6.72
N LYS A 272 14.19 32.33 -6.51
CA LYS A 272 14.06 32.99 -5.22
C LYS A 272 12.65 32.90 -4.70
N PHE A 273 12.52 32.77 -3.39
CA PHE A 273 11.24 32.78 -2.68
C PHE A 273 11.36 33.56 -1.37
N LYS A 274 10.20 34.02 -0.87
CA LYS A 274 10.11 34.70 0.41
C LYS A 274 9.34 33.88 1.40
N ILE A 275 9.77 33.86 2.63
CA ILE A 275 9.16 33.08 3.70
C ILE A 275 9.07 33.89 4.99
N PRO A 276 7.92 33.86 5.72
CA PRO A 276 7.78 34.54 7.01
C PRO A 276 8.61 33.83 8.08
N ARG A 277 9.30 34.60 8.92
CA ARG A 277 10.11 34.09 10.00
C ARG A 277 9.33 34.09 11.32
N ILE A 278 9.49 33.04 12.12
CA ILE A 278 8.91 33.00 13.47
C ILE A 278 9.48 34.14 14.32
N GLY A 279 8.60 34.92 14.95
CA GLY A 279 8.98 36.04 15.83
C GLY A 279 9.38 37.33 15.12
N SER A 280 9.19 37.45 13.80
CA SER A 280 9.36 38.65 13.00
C SER A 280 8.15 38.88 12.10
N SER A 281 7.85 40.14 11.81
CA SER A 281 6.90 40.52 10.76
C SER A 281 7.55 40.53 9.37
N ASP A 282 8.86 40.36 9.31
CA ASP A 282 9.63 40.48 8.06
C ASP A 282 9.73 39.13 7.37
N GLU A 283 9.56 39.16 6.04
CA GLU A 283 9.86 38.02 5.17
C GLU A 283 11.36 38.02 4.84
N MET A 284 11.96 36.85 4.86
CA MET A 284 13.34 36.65 4.38
C MET A 284 13.32 36.01 2.99
N GLU A 285 14.22 36.48 2.14
CA GLU A 285 14.44 35.93 0.80
C GLU A 285 15.51 34.84 0.87
N PHE A 286 15.21 33.70 0.26
CA PHE A 286 16.11 32.57 0.10
C PHE A 286 16.10 32.12 -1.37
N THR A 287 17.11 31.35 -1.76
CA THR A 287 17.20 30.72 -3.07
C THR A 287 16.85 29.24 -2.98
N GLN A 288 16.57 28.61 -4.12
CA GLN A 288 16.42 27.16 -4.19
C GLN A 288 17.72 26.46 -3.74
N TYR A 289 18.88 27.03 -4.02
CA TYR A 289 20.19 26.54 -3.55
C TYR A 289 20.25 26.51 -2.02
N ASP A 290 19.89 27.59 -1.33
CA ASP A 290 19.85 27.62 0.14
C ASP A 290 18.94 26.53 0.70
N LEU A 291 17.78 26.34 0.09
CA LEU A 291 16.82 25.32 0.47
C LEU A 291 17.38 23.89 0.28
N SER A 292 18.07 23.66 -0.84
CA SER A 292 18.67 22.38 -1.17
C SER A 292 19.78 21.98 -0.21
N THR A 293 20.55 22.94 0.33
CA THR A 293 21.56 22.66 1.37
C THR A 293 20.96 22.06 2.65
N ILE A 294 19.68 22.30 2.89
CA ILE A 294 18.94 21.71 4.01
C ILE A 294 18.32 20.37 3.62
N ILE A 295 17.79 20.26 2.39
CA ILE A 295 17.05 19.08 1.91
C ILE A 295 18.00 17.91 1.63
N GLU A 296 19.10 18.13 0.92
CA GLU A 296 20.00 17.09 0.41
C GLU A 296 20.49 16.14 1.51
N PRO A 297 21.03 16.60 2.66
CA PRO A 297 21.51 15.70 3.71
C PRO A 297 20.42 14.76 4.25
N ARG A 298 19.17 15.25 4.33
CA ARG A 298 18.05 14.43 4.79
C ARG A 298 17.64 13.40 3.75
N MET A 299 17.66 13.77 2.48
CA MET A 299 17.36 12.83 1.40
C MET A 299 18.44 11.75 1.30
N GLN A 300 19.69 12.09 1.46
CA GLN A 300 20.81 11.13 1.54
C GLN A 300 20.62 10.16 2.71
N GLU A 301 20.24 10.66 3.89
CA GLU A 301 19.97 9.81 5.05
C GLU A 301 18.82 8.83 4.78
N ILE A 302 17.71 9.29 4.18
CA ILE A 302 16.58 8.41 3.83
C ILE A 302 17.06 7.29 2.91
N PHE A 303 17.78 7.59 1.84
CA PHE A 303 18.22 6.56 0.89
C PHE A 303 19.33 5.67 1.46
N SER A 304 20.21 6.19 2.31
CA SER A 304 21.16 5.36 3.06
C SER A 304 20.45 4.33 3.95
N LEU A 305 19.37 4.74 4.61
CA LEU A 305 18.54 3.83 5.39
C LEU A 305 17.82 2.81 4.51
N VAL A 306 17.34 3.20 3.33
CA VAL A 306 16.75 2.28 2.34
C VAL A 306 17.75 1.19 1.95
N GLY A 307 18.99 1.58 1.60
CA GLY A 307 20.06 0.63 1.26
C GLY A 307 20.33 -0.35 2.41
N LYS A 308 20.40 0.13 3.66
CA LYS A 308 20.60 -0.70 4.85
C LYS A 308 19.44 -1.68 5.08
N GLU A 309 18.18 -1.27 4.84
CA GLU A 309 17.04 -2.19 4.97
C GLU A 309 17.07 -3.29 3.90
N VAL A 310 17.41 -2.96 2.65
CA VAL A 310 17.61 -3.96 1.58
C VAL A 310 18.74 -4.95 1.94
N GLU A 311 19.84 -4.41 2.47
CA GLU A 311 20.97 -5.25 2.94
C GLU A 311 20.58 -6.20 4.09
N LYS A 312 19.82 -5.71 5.08
CA LYS A 312 19.28 -6.55 6.16
C LYS A 312 18.37 -7.67 5.65
N MET A 313 17.68 -7.44 4.53
CA MET A 313 16.89 -8.48 3.85
C MET A 313 17.74 -9.47 3.06
N GLY A 314 19.07 -9.26 2.97
CA GLY A 314 20.02 -10.13 2.27
C GLY A 314 20.12 -9.91 0.76
N TYR A 315 19.66 -8.76 0.24
CA TYR A 315 19.54 -8.52 -1.21
C TYR A 315 20.43 -7.41 -1.79
N SER A 316 21.27 -6.76 -1.01
CA SER A 316 22.07 -5.61 -1.48
C SER A 316 22.95 -5.89 -2.71
N GLN A 317 23.38 -7.13 -2.93
CA GLN A 317 24.21 -7.53 -4.07
C GLN A 317 23.42 -8.23 -5.20
N ASP A 318 22.16 -8.55 -5.01
CA ASP A 318 21.34 -9.41 -5.87
C ASP A 318 20.09 -8.68 -6.39
N LEU A 319 20.18 -7.37 -6.66
CA LEU A 319 19.10 -6.60 -7.27
C LEU A 319 19.50 -6.08 -8.67
N PRO A 320 19.54 -6.95 -9.69
CA PRO A 320 19.94 -6.54 -11.03
C PRO A 320 19.08 -5.43 -11.65
N SER A 321 17.81 -5.33 -11.22
CA SER A 321 16.88 -4.28 -11.67
C SER A 321 16.92 -3.02 -10.79
N GLY A 322 17.80 -2.97 -9.78
CA GLY A 322 17.98 -1.80 -8.93
C GLY A 322 16.76 -1.42 -8.11
N TYR A 323 16.44 -0.13 -8.12
CA TYR A 323 15.39 0.45 -7.28
C TYR A 323 14.33 1.15 -8.12
N VAL A 324 13.07 0.90 -7.79
CA VAL A 324 11.92 1.62 -8.33
C VAL A 324 11.28 2.41 -7.21
N LEU A 325 11.29 3.74 -7.33
CA LEU A 325 10.84 4.65 -6.29
C LEU A 325 9.49 5.25 -6.66
N HIS A 326 8.64 5.46 -5.68
CA HIS A 326 7.40 6.21 -5.80
C HIS A 326 7.06 6.90 -4.47
N GLY A 327 5.86 7.49 -4.36
CA GLY A 327 5.45 8.28 -3.19
C GLY A 327 5.64 9.77 -3.40
N GLY A 328 4.99 10.59 -2.57
CA GLY A 328 4.91 12.03 -2.78
C GLY A 328 6.24 12.76 -2.76
N VAL A 329 7.22 12.27 -2.01
CA VAL A 329 8.58 12.87 -1.95
C VAL A 329 9.31 12.72 -3.29
N MET A 330 9.00 11.69 -4.07
CA MET A 330 9.64 11.44 -5.36
C MET A 330 9.20 12.38 -6.48
N SER A 331 8.24 13.27 -6.23
CA SER A 331 7.90 14.40 -7.13
C SER A 331 8.89 15.56 -6.99
N MET A 332 9.77 15.54 -5.99
CA MET A 332 10.77 16.58 -5.80
C MET A 332 11.87 16.51 -6.88
N GLN A 333 12.27 17.67 -7.40
CA GLN A 333 13.35 17.78 -8.38
C GLN A 333 14.62 17.09 -7.85
N ALA A 334 15.34 16.37 -8.72
CA ALA A 334 16.60 15.67 -8.44
C ALA A 334 16.52 14.58 -7.35
N ALA A 335 15.33 14.18 -6.86
CA ALA A 335 15.21 13.13 -5.85
C ALA A 335 15.72 11.76 -6.36
N ALA A 336 15.52 11.44 -7.63
CA ALA A 336 16.04 10.21 -8.24
C ALA A 336 17.56 10.22 -8.42
N GLU A 337 18.15 11.39 -8.65
CA GLU A 337 19.61 11.56 -8.77
C GLU A 337 20.29 11.24 -7.44
N ILE A 338 19.85 11.88 -6.35
CA ILE A 338 20.37 11.62 -5.00
C ILE A 338 20.15 10.16 -4.58
N ALA A 339 19.00 9.58 -4.94
CA ALA A 339 18.75 8.17 -4.67
C ALA A 339 19.75 7.26 -5.40
N SER A 340 20.05 7.54 -6.68
CA SER A 340 21.00 6.75 -7.46
C SER A 340 22.44 6.88 -6.96
N GLU A 341 22.82 8.08 -6.54
CA GLU A 341 24.13 8.35 -5.94
C GLU A 341 24.31 7.59 -4.62
N GLU A 342 23.32 7.68 -3.72
CA GLU A 342 23.42 7.10 -2.38
C GLU A 342 23.28 5.56 -2.39
N LEU A 343 22.41 5.03 -3.26
CA LEU A 343 22.18 3.58 -3.37
C LEU A 343 23.22 2.86 -4.25
N HIS A 344 24.03 3.59 -5.00
CA HIS A 344 25.04 3.06 -5.93
C HIS A 344 24.47 2.04 -6.93
N ALA A 345 23.22 2.22 -7.35
CA ALA A 345 22.45 1.30 -8.17
C ALA A 345 21.54 2.06 -9.16
N PRO A 346 21.07 1.41 -10.23
CA PRO A 346 20.07 1.99 -11.11
C PRO A 346 18.79 2.35 -10.34
N VAL A 347 18.30 3.58 -10.54
CA VAL A 347 17.07 4.10 -9.93
C VAL A 347 16.16 4.65 -11.01
N ARG A 348 14.87 4.36 -10.90
CA ARG A 348 13.82 5.03 -11.67
C ARG A 348 12.63 5.38 -10.78
N VAL A 349 11.90 6.42 -11.16
CA VAL A 349 10.65 6.79 -10.51
C VAL A 349 9.47 6.19 -11.27
N ALA A 350 8.59 5.49 -10.55
CA ALA A 350 7.35 5.00 -11.09
C ALA A 350 6.24 6.04 -10.88
N MET A 351 5.43 6.21 -11.91
CA MET A 351 4.20 7.02 -11.84
C MET A 351 3.14 6.37 -12.74
N PRO A 352 1.85 6.50 -12.41
CA PRO A 352 0.78 6.01 -13.24
C PRO A 352 0.72 6.77 -14.58
N GLU A 353 0.44 6.05 -15.68
CA GLU A 353 0.34 6.65 -17.03
C GLU A 353 -1.08 7.21 -17.34
N PHE A 354 -1.98 7.20 -16.33
CA PHE A 354 -3.37 7.63 -16.52
C PHE A 354 -3.52 9.14 -16.35
N LEU A 355 -4.43 9.72 -17.16
CA LEU A 355 -4.74 11.16 -17.06
C LEU A 355 -5.28 11.51 -15.67
N GLY A 356 -4.81 12.63 -15.12
CA GLY A 356 -5.24 13.15 -13.83
C GLY A 356 -4.53 12.55 -12.61
N VAL A 357 -3.71 11.49 -12.79
CA VAL A 357 -2.97 10.82 -11.70
C VAL A 357 -1.49 10.58 -12.06
N ARG A 358 -0.94 11.37 -12.98
CA ARG A 358 0.48 11.30 -13.37
C ARG A 358 1.39 11.92 -12.32
N ASP A 359 1.42 11.31 -11.16
CA ASP A 359 2.28 11.70 -10.04
C ASP A 359 2.67 10.44 -9.26
N PRO A 360 3.91 10.31 -8.80
CA PRO A 360 4.37 9.14 -8.05
C PRO A 360 3.54 8.83 -6.80
N SER A 361 2.88 9.82 -6.22
CA SER A 361 2.04 9.65 -5.02
C SER A 361 0.73 8.88 -5.27
N PHE A 362 0.34 8.66 -6.52
CA PHE A 362 -0.87 7.90 -6.86
C PHE A 362 -0.62 6.42 -7.14
N VAL A 363 0.64 5.98 -7.13
CA VAL A 363 1.01 4.59 -7.45
C VAL A 363 0.27 3.58 -6.56
N ASN A 364 0.18 3.83 -5.27
CA ASN A 364 -0.56 2.95 -4.34
C ASN A 364 -2.04 2.85 -4.70
N GLY A 365 -2.72 3.98 -4.83
CA GLY A 365 -4.16 4.01 -5.08
C GLY A 365 -4.55 3.40 -6.44
N VAL A 366 -3.85 3.76 -7.51
CA VAL A 366 -4.07 3.17 -8.84
C VAL A 366 -3.66 1.70 -8.85
N GLY A 367 -2.57 1.36 -8.16
CA GLY A 367 -2.10 -0.01 -8.01
C GLY A 367 -3.13 -0.92 -7.34
N MET A 368 -3.86 -0.43 -6.34
CA MET A 368 -4.95 -1.19 -5.69
C MET A 368 -6.07 -1.54 -6.68
N ILE A 369 -6.43 -0.64 -7.58
CA ILE A 369 -7.41 -0.93 -8.63
C ILE A 369 -6.89 -2.03 -9.56
N GLY A 370 -5.62 -1.93 -9.98
CA GLY A 370 -4.97 -2.97 -10.78
C GLY A 370 -4.90 -4.33 -10.08
N TYR A 371 -4.65 -4.32 -8.77
CA TYR A 371 -4.64 -5.52 -7.95
C TYR A 371 -6.04 -6.15 -7.86
N ALA A 372 -7.07 -5.33 -7.60
CA ALA A 372 -8.46 -5.78 -7.51
C ALA A 372 -8.93 -6.45 -8.80
N LEU A 373 -8.66 -5.84 -9.96
CA LEU A 373 -9.02 -6.42 -11.26
C LEU A 373 -8.33 -7.77 -11.51
N ARG A 374 -7.04 -7.88 -11.20
CA ARG A 374 -6.32 -9.16 -11.36
C ARG A 374 -6.83 -10.24 -10.42
N SER A 375 -7.23 -9.84 -9.21
CA SER A 375 -7.81 -10.74 -8.20
C SER A 375 -9.18 -11.27 -8.64
N GLN A 376 -10.04 -10.41 -9.18
CA GLN A 376 -11.35 -10.79 -9.73
C GLN A 376 -11.20 -11.73 -10.94
N LEU A 377 -10.25 -11.45 -11.84
CA LEU A 377 -9.98 -12.32 -13.01
C LEU A 377 -9.42 -13.70 -12.63
N ARG A 378 -8.79 -13.82 -11.45
CA ARG A 378 -8.26 -15.09 -10.93
C ARG A 378 -9.26 -15.90 -10.10
N GLY A 379 -10.49 -15.40 -9.90
CA GLY A 379 -11.51 -16.07 -9.08
C GLY A 379 -11.22 -16.02 -7.57
N ASN A 380 -10.20 -15.31 -7.13
CA ASN A 380 -9.89 -15.15 -5.71
C ASN A 380 -10.87 -14.13 -5.08
N HIS A 381 -12.06 -14.58 -4.73
CA HIS A 381 -12.86 -13.90 -3.72
C HIS A 381 -12.21 -14.16 -2.35
N ALA A 382 -11.34 -13.28 -1.90
CA ALA A 382 -11.00 -13.24 -0.49
C ALA A 382 -12.31 -13.02 0.27
N GLU A 383 -12.63 -13.91 1.22
CA GLU A 383 -13.79 -13.69 2.08
C GLU A 383 -13.65 -12.30 2.72
N PRO A 384 -14.70 -11.47 2.72
CA PRO A 384 -14.66 -10.17 3.37
C PRO A 384 -14.25 -10.40 4.83
N VAL A 385 -13.27 -9.60 5.30
CA VAL A 385 -12.84 -9.62 6.70
C VAL A 385 -14.10 -9.51 7.54
N ALA A 386 -14.42 -10.56 8.31
CA ALA A 386 -15.64 -10.64 9.07
C ALA A 386 -15.72 -9.42 9.99
N SER A 387 -16.56 -8.46 9.62
CA SER A 387 -16.89 -7.35 10.50
C SER A 387 -17.38 -7.97 11.80
N SER A 388 -16.79 -7.57 12.91
CA SER A 388 -17.24 -7.95 14.25
C SER A 388 -18.67 -7.45 14.40
N ARG A 389 -19.65 -8.26 13.97
CA ARG A 389 -21.05 -7.97 14.27
C ARG A 389 -21.15 -7.83 15.79
N PRO A 390 -21.70 -6.72 16.30
CA PRO A 390 -21.95 -6.61 17.71
C PRO A 390 -22.84 -7.80 18.10
N VAL A 391 -22.34 -8.62 19.03
CA VAL A 391 -23.16 -9.65 19.68
C VAL A 391 -24.37 -8.92 20.22
N LYS A 392 -25.54 -9.13 19.63
CA LYS A 392 -26.81 -8.70 20.19
C LYS A 392 -26.96 -9.42 21.52
N THR A 393 -26.52 -8.82 22.58
CA THR A 393 -26.91 -9.16 23.95
C THR A 393 -28.34 -8.70 24.11
N GLY A 394 -29.28 -9.64 23.97
CA GLY A 394 -30.69 -9.35 24.22
C GLY A 394 -31.64 -10.34 23.59
N GLY A 395 -31.68 -11.52 24.15
CA GLY A 395 -32.71 -12.51 23.86
C GLY A 395 -32.60 -13.64 24.88
N GLY A 396 -33.31 -13.50 25.98
CA GLY A 396 -33.17 -14.34 27.15
C GLY A 396 -33.38 -15.82 26.87
N MET A 397 -32.72 -16.64 27.67
CA MET A 397 -32.80 -18.11 27.76
C MET A 397 -34.24 -18.66 27.73
N ILE A 398 -35.24 -17.80 27.97
CA ILE A 398 -36.67 -18.11 28.02
C ILE A 398 -37.31 -18.35 26.63
N SER A 399 -36.78 -17.73 25.56
CA SER A 399 -37.32 -17.93 24.20
C SER A 399 -36.91 -19.29 23.61
N ARG A 400 -35.71 -19.76 23.90
CA ARG A 400 -35.19 -21.06 23.42
C ARG A 400 -35.89 -22.25 24.08
N ILE A 401 -36.36 -22.07 25.31
CA ILE A 401 -37.13 -23.13 26.03
C ILE A 401 -38.58 -23.21 25.49
N LYS A 402 -39.17 -22.10 25.03
CA LYS A 402 -40.49 -22.11 24.41
C LYS A 402 -40.52 -22.78 23.03
N ASP A 403 -39.50 -22.61 22.23
CA ASP A 403 -39.40 -23.23 20.90
C ASP A 403 -39.14 -24.76 21.02
N TRP A 404 -38.32 -25.19 22.00
CA TRP A 404 -38.08 -26.60 22.26
C TRP A 404 -39.30 -27.34 22.79
N LEU A 405 -40.19 -26.70 23.58
CA LEU A 405 -41.44 -27.28 24.09
C LEU A 405 -42.55 -27.35 23.02
N ARG A 406 -42.42 -26.67 21.89
CA ARG A 406 -43.42 -26.67 20.82
C ARG A 406 -43.27 -27.87 19.87
N ASP A 407 -42.10 -28.50 19.85
CA ASP A 407 -41.84 -29.71 19.05
C ASP A 407 -42.16 -31.03 19.78
N PHE A 408 -42.72 -30.94 21.01
CA PHE A 408 -43.06 -32.10 21.85
C PHE A 408 -44.53 -32.17 22.28
N ILE A 409 -45.43 -31.40 21.64
CA ILE A 409 -46.90 -31.56 21.81
C ILE A 409 -47.57 -31.68 20.46
#